data_6f358364d1a29ea278e275b4de094589
#
_entry.id   6f358364d1a29ea278e275b4de094589
#
_cell.length_a   1.000
_cell.length_b   1.000
_cell.length_c   1.000
_cell.angle_alpha   90.00
_cell.angle_beta   90.00
_cell.angle_gamma   90.00
#
_symmetry.space_group_name_H-M   'P 1'
#
loop_
_entity.id
_entity.type
_entity.pdbx_description
1 polymer ?
#
loop_
_entity_poly.entity_id
_entity_poly.type
_entity_poly.pdbx_seq_one_letter_code
_entity_poly.pdbx_strand_id
1 'polypeptide(L)'
;MKKINSKLKKLLNKKTILITGGTGSFGKACTKILIKNFNLKKIIIYSRDELKQYEMAREFPQETMRFFIGDVRDSERLELATKEVDIVIHAAAM
;
A
#
# COMPACT_ATOMS: atom_id res chain seq x y z
N MET A 1 -12.66 16.05 9.46
CA MET A 1 -12.66 14.63 9.09
C MET A 1 -13.27 13.79 10.19
N LYS A 2 -14.12 12.85 9.82
CA LYS A 2 -14.75 11.98 10.81
C LYS A 2 -13.72 11.10 11.51
N LYS A 3 -13.93 10.83 12.77
CA LYS A 3 -13.08 9.89 13.49
C LYS A 3 -13.17 8.51 12.86
N ILE A 4 -12.05 7.85 12.74
CA ILE A 4 -12.02 6.46 12.29
C ILE A 4 -12.62 5.60 13.39
N ASN A 5 -13.53 4.71 13.01
CA ASN A 5 -14.20 3.80 13.92
C ASN A 5 -13.17 2.90 14.63
N SER A 6 -13.31 2.77 15.95
CA SER A 6 -12.38 1.94 16.73
C SER A 6 -12.41 0.47 16.32
N LYS A 7 -13.57 -0.01 15.86
CA LYS A 7 -13.71 -1.38 15.35
C LYS A 7 -12.88 -1.57 14.08
N LEU A 8 -12.88 -0.57 13.18
CA LEU A 8 -12.07 -0.59 11.97
C LEU A 8 -10.58 -0.56 12.31
N LYS A 9 -10.19 0.25 13.30
CA LYS A 9 -8.80 0.30 13.76
C LYS A 9 -8.33 -1.05 14.25
N LYS A 10 -9.15 -1.75 15.05
CA LYS A 10 -8.83 -3.09 15.54
C LYS A 10 -8.68 -4.08 14.38
N LEU A 11 -9.57 -3.99 13.40
CA LEU A 11 -9.53 -4.88 12.25
C LEU A 11 -8.26 -4.72 11.43
N LEU A 12 -7.80 -3.49 11.23
CA LEU A 12 -6.63 -3.20 10.40
C LEU A 12 -5.31 -3.18 11.18
N ASN A 13 -5.37 -3.08 12.51
CA ASN A 13 -4.17 -2.99 13.33
C ASN A 13 -3.23 -4.18 13.08
N LYS A 14 -1.95 -3.90 12.85
CA LYS A 14 -0.88 -4.88 12.60
C LYS A 14 -1.09 -5.72 11.33
N LYS A 15 -1.94 -5.26 10.42
CA LYS A 15 -2.14 -5.93 9.14
C LYS A 15 -1.13 -5.45 8.10
N THR A 16 -0.91 -6.27 7.09
CA THR A 16 -0.10 -5.93 5.93
C THR A 16 -1.03 -5.66 4.76
N ILE A 17 -0.91 -4.47 4.17
CA ILE A 17 -1.75 -4.03 3.05
C ILE A 17 -0.87 -3.83 1.83
N LEU A 18 -1.28 -4.38 0.69
CA LEU A 18 -0.62 -4.13 -0.59
C LEU A 18 -1.52 -3.25 -1.45
N ILE A 19 -0.96 -2.21 -2.05
CA ILE A 19 -1.69 -1.29 -2.92
C ILE A 19 -1.12 -1.41 -4.33
N THR A 20 -1.92 -1.94 -5.27
CA THR A 20 -1.53 -1.99 -6.67
C THR A 20 -1.73 -0.61 -7.28
N GLY A 21 -0.80 -0.19 -8.17
CA GLY A 21 -0.86 1.15 -8.73
C GLY A 21 -0.68 2.23 -7.68
N GLY A 22 0.01 1.90 -6.60
CA GLY A 22 0.08 2.75 -5.40
C GLY A 22 0.82 4.07 -5.58
N THR A 23 1.55 4.24 -6.69
CA THR A 23 2.27 5.49 -6.96
C THR A 23 1.40 6.55 -7.64
N GLY A 24 0.15 6.21 -8.03
CA GLY A 24 -0.79 7.16 -8.60
C GLY A 24 -1.44 8.02 -7.51
N SER A 25 -2.27 8.96 -7.93
CA SER A 25 -2.94 9.89 -7.01
C SER A 25 -3.79 9.18 -5.97
N PHE A 26 -4.56 8.18 -6.39
CA PHE A 26 -5.43 7.43 -5.48
C PHE A 26 -4.60 6.60 -4.50
N GLY A 27 -3.55 5.94 -5.00
CA GLY A 27 -2.67 5.15 -4.14
C GLY A 27 -1.96 5.98 -3.08
N LYS A 28 -1.50 7.18 -3.46
CA LYS A 28 -0.86 8.09 -2.50
C LYS A 28 -1.86 8.57 -1.46
N ALA A 29 -3.08 8.91 -1.86
CA ALA A 29 -4.13 9.34 -0.94
C ALA A 29 -4.46 8.23 0.06
N CYS A 30 -4.60 7.00 -0.43
CA CYS A 30 -4.82 5.84 0.44
C CYS A 30 -3.68 5.68 1.45
N THR A 31 -2.44 5.79 0.98
CA THR A 31 -1.26 5.64 1.83
C THR A 31 -1.26 6.67 2.95
N LYS A 32 -1.56 7.93 2.63
CA LYS A 32 -1.64 8.99 3.65
C LYS A 32 -2.67 8.67 4.73
N ILE A 33 -3.85 8.23 4.32
CA ILE A 33 -4.93 7.90 5.25
C ILE A 33 -4.53 6.71 6.13
N LEU A 34 -3.94 5.69 5.52
CA LEU A 34 -3.54 4.49 6.25
C LEU A 34 -2.46 4.78 7.30
N ILE A 35 -1.44 5.54 6.92
CA ILE A 35 -0.36 5.91 7.85
C ILE A 35 -0.90 6.76 8.99
N LYS A 36 -1.77 7.72 8.69
CA LYS A 36 -2.29 8.65 9.69
C LYS A 36 -3.21 8.00 10.70
N ASN A 37 -4.01 7.02 10.28
CA ASN A 37 -5.13 6.54 11.09
C ASN A 37 -4.98 5.13 11.65
N PHE A 38 -4.00 4.35 11.18
CA PHE A 38 -3.87 2.95 11.55
C PHE A 38 -2.44 2.59 11.91
N ASN A 39 -2.30 1.61 12.80
CA ASN A 39 -1.00 1.05 13.16
C ASN A 39 -0.78 -0.24 12.37
N LEU A 40 -0.40 -0.09 11.11
CA LEU A 40 -0.21 -1.23 10.20
C LEU A 40 1.16 -1.86 10.38
N LYS A 41 1.26 -3.15 10.07
CA LYS A 41 2.53 -3.85 10.06
C LYS A 41 3.36 -3.41 8.85
N LYS A 42 2.76 -3.45 7.66
CA LYS A 42 3.43 -3.03 6.42
C LYS A 42 2.43 -2.47 5.43
N ILE A 43 2.89 -1.52 4.64
CA ILE A 43 2.18 -1.02 3.46
C ILE A 43 3.11 -1.28 2.28
N ILE A 44 2.70 -2.16 1.37
CA ILE A 44 3.49 -2.53 0.20
C ILE A 44 2.91 -1.82 -1.02
N ILE A 45 3.74 -1.01 -1.67
CA ILE A 45 3.36 -0.32 -2.90
C ILE A 45 3.84 -1.16 -4.07
N TYR A 46 2.92 -1.62 -4.88
CA TYR A 46 3.19 -2.46 -6.05
C TYR A 46 2.87 -1.66 -7.31
N SER A 47 3.88 -1.37 -8.11
CA SER A 47 3.69 -0.60 -9.34
C SER A 47 4.82 -0.86 -10.33
N ARG A 48 4.61 -0.46 -11.58
CA ARG A 48 5.62 -0.61 -12.64
C ARG A 48 6.62 0.54 -12.67
N ASP A 49 6.28 1.67 -12.09
CA ASP A 49 7.03 2.92 -12.27
C ASP A 49 8.09 3.09 -11.18
N GLU A 50 9.32 2.71 -11.52
CA GLU A 50 10.45 2.77 -10.60
C GLU A 50 10.73 4.20 -10.11
N LEU A 51 10.66 5.18 -11.01
CA LEU A 51 10.92 6.57 -10.65
C LEU A 51 9.89 7.08 -9.64
N LYS A 52 8.62 6.82 -9.91
CA LYS A 52 7.55 7.24 -8.98
C LYS A 52 7.67 6.54 -7.64
N GLN A 53 8.11 5.29 -7.61
CA GLN A 53 8.37 4.60 -6.34
C GLN A 53 9.50 5.27 -5.57
N TYR A 54 10.56 5.65 -6.25
CA TYR A 54 11.67 6.36 -5.63
C TYR A 54 11.20 7.68 -5.01
N GLU A 55 10.43 8.46 -5.75
CA GLU A 55 9.87 9.71 -5.25
C GLU A 55 8.95 9.49 -4.05
N MET A 56 8.10 8.48 -4.14
CA MET A 56 7.15 8.14 -3.08
C MET A 56 7.86 7.67 -1.81
N ALA A 57 8.95 6.94 -1.95
CA ALA A 57 9.74 6.49 -0.81
C ALA A 57 10.33 7.67 -0.04
N ARG A 58 10.65 8.76 -0.73
CA ARG A 58 11.12 9.99 -0.08
C ARG A 58 9.99 10.75 0.59
N GLU A 59 8.80 10.72 -0.01
CA GLU A 59 7.62 11.37 0.55
C GLU A 59 7.10 10.64 1.79
N PHE A 60 7.22 9.33 1.81
CA PHE A 60 6.74 8.48 2.91
C PHE A 60 7.89 7.65 3.47
N PRO A 61 8.74 8.26 4.33
CA PRO A 61 9.93 7.57 4.84
C PRO A 61 9.68 6.63 6.03
N GLN A 62 8.44 6.31 6.35
CA GLN A 62 8.09 5.44 7.46
C GLN A 62 8.62 4.02 7.27
N GLU A 63 9.05 3.39 8.36
CA GLU A 63 9.55 2.02 8.34
C GLU A 63 8.52 0.99 7.86
N THR A 64 7.25 1.34 8.00
CA THR A 64 6.13 0.49 7.54
C THR A 64 6.12 0.30 6.04
N MET A 65 6.69 1.25 5.28
CA MET A 65 6.62 1.25 3.82
C MET A 65 7.54 0.22 3.18
N ARG A 66 7.03 -0.44 2.15
CA ARG A 66 7.79 -1.35 1.29
C ARG A 66 7.40 -1.07 -0.15
N PHE A 67 8.35 -1.24 -1.05
CA PHE A 67 8.14 -0.96 -2.48
C PHE A 67 8.51 -2.19 -3.29
N PHE A 68 7.63 -2.57 -4.20
CA PHE A 68 7.78 -3.77 -5.00
C PHE A 68 7.50 -3.42 -6.46
N ILE A 69 8.49 -3.54 -7.32
CA ILE A 69 8.34 -3.23 -8.74
C ILE A 69 7.70 -4.42 -9.44
N GLY A 70 6.59 -4.18 -10.10
CA GLY A 70 5.91 -5.22 -10.86
C GLY A 70 4.68 -4.72 -11.59
N ASP A 71 4.21 -5.52 -12.53
CA ASP A 71 3.02 -5.27 -13.33
C ASP A 71 1.89 -6.15 -12.79
N VAL A 72 0.68 -5.58 -12.67
CA VAL A 72 -0.47 -6.35 -12.19
C VAL A 72 -0.84 -7.51 -13.13
N ARG A 73 -0.37 -7.45 -14.39
CA ARG A 73 -0.59 -8.52 -15.35
C ARG A 73 0.39 -9.68 -15.18
N ASP A 74 1.47 -9.47 -14.45
CA ASP A 74 2.45 -10.52 -14.14
C ASP A 74 1.97 -11.29 -12.92
N SER A 75 1.25 -12.39 -13.14
CA SER A 75 0.62 -13.14 -12.06
C SER A 75 1.63 -13.77 -11.11
N GLU A 76 2.77 -14.24 -11.61
CA GLU A 76 3.80 -14.83 -10.75
C GLU A 76 4.41 -13.80 -9.81
N ARG A 77 4.71 -12.61 -10.36
CA ARG A 77 5.27 -11.52 -9.58
C ARG A 77 4.28 -11.02 -8.53
N LEU A 78 3.04 -10.86 -8.93
CA LEU A 78 1.99 -10.42 -8.01
C LEU A 78 1.78 -11.46 -6.89
N GLU A 79 1.78 -12.73 -7.23
CA GLU A 79 1.67 -13.79 -6.24
C GLU A 79 2.81 -13.72 -5.22
N LEU A 80 4.03 -13.49 -5.69
CA LEU A 80 5.19 -13.32 -4.80
C LEU A 80 5.00 -12.12 -3.88
N ALA A 81 4.53 -11.00 -4.43
CA ALA A 81 4.34 -9.76 -3.67
C ALA A 81 3.22 -9.88 -2.62
N THR A 82 2.23 -10.75 -2.86
CA THR A 82 1.08 -10.91 -1.97
C THR A 82 1.27 -11.96 -0.89
N LYS A 83 2.41 -12.64 -0.83
CA LYS A 83 2.69 -13.55 0.28
C LYS A 83 2.61 -12.77 1.58
N GLU A 84 1.99 -13.30 2.58
CA GLU A 84 1.84 -12.65 3.89
C GLU A 84 1.07 -11.33 3.86
N VAL A 85 0.38 -11.00 2.76
CA VAL A 85 -0.47 -9.82 2.67
C VAL A 85 -1.87 -10.17 3.16
N ASP A 86 -2.42 -9.34 4.03
CA ASP A 86 -3.75 -9.54 4.57
C ASP A 86 -4.84 -8.90 3.69
N ILE A 87 -4.53 -7.75 3.11
CA ILE A 87 -5.52 -6.95 2.36
C ILE A 87 -4.85 -6.39 1.11
N VAL A 88 -5.54 -6.49 -0.02
CA VAL A 88 -5.10 -5.87 -1.28
C VAL A 88 -6.06 -4.74 -1.64
N ILE A 89 -5.52 -3.55 -1.88
CA ILE A 89 -6.26 -2.42 -2.43
C ILE A 89 -5.82 -2.27 -3.88
N HIS A 90 -6.74 -2.47 -4.80
CA HIS A 90 -6.43 -2.44 -6.23
C HIS A 90 -6.68 -1.04 -6.77
N ALA A 91 -5.63 -0.24 -6.85
CA ALA A 91 -5.70 1.15 -7.32
C ALA A 91 -5.19 1.31 -8.75
N ALA A 92 -4.67 0.25 -9.36
CA ALA A 92 -4.17 0.30 -10.73
C ALA A 92 -5.34 0.44 -11.70
N ALA A 93 -5.16 1.28 -12.72
CA ALA A 93 -6.13 1.38 -13.80
C ALA A 93 -6.14 0.07 -14.60
N MET A 94 -7.31 -0.37 -14.93
CA MET A 94 -7.49 -1.59 -15.72
C MET A 94 -7.41 -1.26 -17.20
#